data_dfdac7c4dcd1c34ac9c1604f529965f5
#
_entry.id   dfdac7c4dcd1c34ac9c1604f529965f5
#
_cell.length_a   1.000
_cell.length_b   1.000
_cell.length_c   1.000
_cell.angle_alpha   90.00
_cell.angle_beta   90.00
_cell.angle_gamma   90.00
#
_symmetry.space_group_name_H-M   'P 1'
#
loop_
_entity.id
_entity.type
_entity.pdbx_description
1 polymer ?
#
loop_
_entity_poly.entity_id
_entity_poly.type
_entity_poly.pdbx_seq_one_letter_code
_entity_poly.pdbx_strand_id
1 'polypeptide(L)'
;MATPVVFIHGLWLHATSWQPWVDLFREAGYDPIAPEWPGGPDTVAQARADPGAVAGFGVKDVADHYAAIIAGLPEKPVVIGHSFGGLLVQNLVGRGITAAGVAIDPVPIKGVLALPVSALRVASIALRNPGNRSKAVSLTAEQFRYGFGNALSAEESAELYEKWAIPSPGRPLFEAAFANFAPNSPTKIDTANATRGPLLLTSGSQDHTVPPAIVKATLKQYAKSPAITELRTFEDRGHSLTIDHGWQEVAQVSLDFLKQHSIT
;
A
#
# COMPACT_ATOMS: atom_id res chain seq x y z
N MET A 1 20.22 -18.04 -4.60
CA MET A 1 19.17 -17.57 -5.55
C MET A 1 18.90 -16.12 -5.19
N ALA A 2 18.45 -15.29 -6.13
CA ALA A 2 18.06 -13.91 -5.83
C ALA A 2 16.82 -13.89 -4.95
N THR A 3 16.79 -13.05 -3.91
CA THR A 3 15.65 -12.96 -2.99
C THR A 3 14.42 -12.42 -3.71
N PRO A 4 13.27 -13.12 -3.67
CA PRO A 4 12.06 -12.66 -4.31
C PRO A 4 11.54 -11.37 -3.65
N VAL A 5 11.03 -10.44 -4.48
CA VAL A 5 10.36 -9.23 -4.01
C VAL A 5 8.96 -9.14 -4.63
N VAL A 6 7.95 -8.94 -3.81
CA VAL A 6 6.56 -8.78 -4.28
C VAL A 6 6.11 -7.35 -4.01
N PHE A 7 5.85 -6.60 -5.08
CA PHE A 7 5.29 -5.26 -5.01
C PHE A 7 3.76 -5.31 -4.97
N ILE A 8 3.15 -4.52 -4.08
CA ILE A 8 1.70 -4.50 -3.86
C ILE A 8 1.19 -3.06 -3.98
N HIS A 9 0.42 -2.79 -5.04
CA HIS A 9 -0.16 -1.46 -5.25
C HIS A 9 -1.31 -1.17 -4.27
N GLY A 10 -1.60 0.11 -4.09
CA GLY A 10 -2.76 0.57 -3.33
C GLY A 10 -4.03 0.65 -4.17
N LEU A 11 -5.10 1.20 -3.59
CA LEU A 11 -6.28 1.56 -4.38
C LEU A 11 -5.94 2.66 -5.38
N TRP A 12 -6.64 2.67 -6.51
CA TRP A 12 -6.59 3.66 -7.59
C TRP A 12 -5.29 3.74 -8.39
N LEU A 13 -4.32 2.87 -8.13
CA LEU A 13 -3.10 2.76 -8.92
C LEU A 13 -2.99 1.36 -9.53
N HIS A 14 -2.57 1.28 -10.79
CA HIS A 14 -2.33 0.03 -11.50
C HIS A 14 -0.97 -0.57 -11.11
N ALA A 15 -0.83 -1.92 -11.09
CA ALA A 15 0.44 -2.58 -10.73
C ALA A 15 1.61 -2.20 -11.64
N THR A 16 1.36 -1.82 -12.90
CA THR A 16 2.42 -1.34 -13.79
C THR A 16 3.08 -0.04 -13.31
N SER A 17 2.50 0.66 -12.33
CA SER A 17 3.15 1.80 -11.67
C SER A 17 4.42 1.41 -10.92
N TRP A 18 4.58 0.13 -10.59
CA TRP A 18 5.77 -0.42 -9.97
C TRP A 18 6.90 -0.76 -10.95
N GLN A 19 6.69 -0.65 -12.29
CA GLN A 19 7.70 -1.05 -13.25
C GLN A 19 9.08 -0.41 -13.01
N PRO A 20 9.21 0.89 -12.70
CA PRO A 20 10.49 1.51 -12.38
C PRO A 20 11.18 0.89 -11.14
N TRP A 21 10.40 0.50 -10.13
CA TRP A 21 10.90 -0.20 -8.94
C TRP A 21 11.34 -1.63 -9.25
N VAL A 22 10.57 -2.33 -10.08
CA VAL A 22 10.91 -3.69 -10.54
C VAL A 22 12.26 -3.67 -11.26
N ASP A 23 12.50 -2.70 -12.13
CA ASP A 23 13.76 -2.57 -12.84
C ASP A 23 14.91 -2.25 -11.88
N LEU A 24 14.75 -1.29 -10.97
CA LEU A 24 15.75 -0.91 -9.97
C LEU A 24 16.09 -2.08 -9.03
N PHE A 25 15.10 -2.82 -8.54
CA PHE A 25 15.33 -3.95 -7.62
C PHE A 25 15.98 -5.13 -8.34
N ARG A 26 15.67 -5.34 -9.62
CA ARG A 26 16.36 -6.35 -10.45
C ARG A 26 17.84 -6.00 -10.66
N GLU A 27 18.14 -4.72 -10.93
CA GLU A 27 19.52 -4.23 -11.00
C GLU A 27 20.27 -4.38 -9.66
N ALA A 28 19.55 -4.26 -8.54
CA ALA A 28 20.10 -4.47 -7.21
C ALA A 28 20.28 -5.95 -6.82
N GLY A 29 19.91 -6.90 -7.71
CA GLY A 29 20.16 -8.34 -7.52
C GLY A 29 19.00 -9.12 -6.92
N TYR A 30 17.80 -8.52 -6.79
CA TYR A 30 16.58 -9.21 -6.35
C TYR A 30 15.81 -9.84 -7.53
N ASP A 31 14.82 -10.68 -7.21
CA ASP A 31 13.86 -11.25 -8.18
C ASP A 31 12.46 -10.63 -7.97
N PRO A 32 12.21 -9.43 -8.55
CA PRO A 32 10.99 -8.67 -8.29
C PRO A 32 9.83 -9.04 -9.21
N ILE A 33 8.62 -9.09 -8.63
CA ILE A 33 7.34 -9.18 -9.34
C ILE A 33 6.36 -8.13 -8.80
N ALA A 34 5.45 -7.67 -9.65
CA ALA A 34 4.39 -6.72 -9.31
C ALA A 34 3.02 -7.22 -9.81
N PRO A 35 2.43 -8.24 -9.16
CA PRO A 35 1.13 -8.77 -9.58
C PRO A 35 -0.01 -7.81 -9.26
N GLU A 36 -1.06 -7.85 -10.09
CA GLU A 36 -2.31 -7.13 -9.85
C GLU A 36 -3.09 -7.72 -8.66
N TRP A 37 -4.05 -6.94 -8.16
CA TRP A 37 -5.09 -7.42 -7.27
C TRP A 37 -5.97 -8.45 -7.98
N PRO A 38 -6.69 -9.33 -7.25
CA PRO A 38 -7.56 -10.33 -7.86
C PRO A 38 -8.58 -9.66 -8.80
N GLY A 39 -8.69 -10.19 -10.02
CA GLY A 39 -9.55 -9.65 -11.06
C GLY A 39 -9.00 -8.42 -11.78
N GLY A 40 -7.84 -7.89 -11.37
CA GLY A 40 -7.22 -6.73 -12.03
C GLY A 40 -6.78 -7.07 -13.45
N PRO A 41 -7.19 -6.27 -14.45
CA PRO A 41 -6.73 -6.42 -15.83
C PRO A 41 -5.25 -6.04 -16.01
N ASP A 42 -4.62 -6.54 -17.08
CA ASP A 42 -3.18 -6.38 -17.35
C ASP A 42 -2.75 -4.94 -17.68
N THR A 43 -3.67 -4.06 -18.04
CA THR A 43 -3.34 -2.68 -18.43
C THR A 43 -4.30 -1.65 -17.85
N VAL A 44 -3.80 -0.42 -17.66
CA VAL A 44 -4.61 0.73 -17.23
C VAL A 44 -5.83 0.94 -18.13
N ALA A 45 -5.66 0.80 -19.45
CA ALA A 45 -6.75 0.97 -20.41
C ALA A 45 -7.86 -0.08 -20.22
N GLN A 46 -7.50 -1.35 -20.01
CA GLN A 46 -8.45 -2.42 -19.74
C GLN A 46 -9.14 -2.21 -18.37
N ALA A 47 -8.40 -1.83 -17.33
CA ALA A 47 -8.96 -1.54 -16.02
C ALA A 47 -10.00 -0.40 -16.05
N ARG A 48 -9.74 0.63 -16.85
CA ARG A 48 -10.70 1.74 -17.08
C ARG A 48 -11.91 1.32 -17.89
N ALA A 49 -11.74 0.40 -18.84
CA ALA A 49 -12.83 -0.09 -19.71
C ALA A 49 -13.77 -1.04 -18.96
N ASP A 50 -13.27 -1.83 -18.00
CA ASP A 50 -14.07 -2.77 -17.19
C ASP A 50 -13.85 -2.55 -15.67
N PRO A 51 -14.45 -1.50 -15.08
CA PRO A 51 -14.39 -1.27 -13.64
C PRO A 51 -15.01 -2.42 -12.82
N GLY A 52 -15.88 -3.21 -13.43
CA GLY A 52 -16.57 -4.31 -12.77
C GLY A 52 -15.64 -5.46 -12.37
N ALA A 53 -14.56 -5.67 -13.10
CA ALA A 53 -13.61 -6.76 -12.87
C ALA A 53 -13.03 -6.80 -11.45
N VAL A 54 -12.79 -5.63 -10.83
CA VAL A 54 -12.24 -5.51 -9.47
C VAL A 54 -13.31 -5.29 -8.39
N ALA A 55 -14.60 -5.22 -8.76
CA ALA A 55 -15.67 -4.91 -7.82
C ALA A 55 -15.86 -6.02 -6.76
N GLY A 56 -16.15 -5.62 -5.53
CA GLY A 56 -16.54 -6.54 -4.44
C GLY A 56 -15.40 -7.20 -3.67
N PHE A 57 -14.16 -7.16 -4.13
CA PHE A 57 -13.03 -7.67 -3.37
C PHE A 57 -12.76 -6.82 -2.13
N GLY A 58 -12.53 -7.49 -0.98
CA GLY A 58 -12.20 -6.88 0.29
C GLY A 58 -10.74 -7.12 0.69
N VAL A 59 -10.33 -6.54 1.81
CA VAL A 59 -8.95 -6.64 2.32
C VAL A 59 -8.52 -8.10 2.50
N LYS A 60 -9.41 -8.97 3.02
CA LYS A 60 -9.09 -10.38 3.21
C LYS A 60 -8.88 -11.11 1.89
N ASP A 61 -9.73 -10.86 0.91
CA ASP A 61 -9.67 -11.53 -0.40
C ASP A 61 -8.32 -11.20 -1.09
N VAL A 62 -7.91 -9.94 -1.03
CA VAL A 62 -6.64 -9.49 -1.59
C VAL A 62 -5.44 -10.02 -0.79
N ALA A 63 -5.50 -10.01 0.54
CA ALA A 63 -4.43 -10.55 1.39
C ALA A 63 -4.21 -12.05 1.14
N ASP A 64 -5.28 -12.82 0.94
CA ASP A 64 -5.20 -14.24 0.66
C ASP A 64 -4.69 -14.53 -0.77
N HIS A 65 -5.04 -13.68 -1.75
CA HIS A 65 -4.48 -13.73 -3.09
C HIS A 65 -2.94 -13.58 -3.07
N TYR A 66 -2.42 -12.54 -2.40
CA TYR A 66 -0.97 -12.37 -2.28
C TYR A 66 -0.31 -13.47 -1.44
N ALA A 67 -0.97 -13.98 -0.41
CA ALA A 67 -0.48 -15.13 0.35
C ALA A 67 -0.34 -16.39 -0.52
N ALA A 68 -1.26 -16.62 -1.46
CA ALA A 68 -1.18 -17.72 -2.41
C ALA A 68 -0.01 -17.53 -3.41
N ILE A 69 0.21 -16.30 -3.91
CA ILE A 69 1.39 -15.99 -4.74
C ILE A 69 2.67 -16.28 -3.96
N ILE A 70 2.78 -15.80 -2.72
CA ILE A 70 3.95 -16.01 -1.85
C ILE A 70 4.20 -17.50 -1.60
N ALA A 71 3.16 -18.29 -1.40
CA ALA A 71 3.29 -19.73 -1.19
C ALA A 71 3.86 -20.50 -2.40
N GLY A 72 3.77 -19.92 -3.60
CA GLY A 72 4.37 -20.45 -4.84
C GLY A 72 5.84 -20.05 -5.06
N LEU A 73 6.39 -19.15 -4.26
CA LEU A 73 7.78 -18.70 -4.39
C LEU A 73 8.76 -19.67 -3.75
N PRO A 74 10.02 -19.73 -4.24
CA PRO A 74 11.01 -20.68 -3.73
C PRO A 74 11.44 -20.43 -2.28
N GLU A 75 11.29 -19.19 -1.80
CA GLU A 75 11.60 -18.78 -0.42
C GLU A 75 10.71 -17.60 0.00
N LYS A 76 10.74 -17.24 1.29
CA LYS A 76 9.98 -16.09 1.79
C LYS A 76 10.43 -14.80 1.11
N PRO A 77 9.53 -14.06 0.45
CA PRO A 77 9.90 -12.82 -0.23
C PRO A 77 10.03 -11.64 0.73
N VAL A 78 10.66 -10.58 0.25
CA VAL A 78 10.39 -9.22 0.68
C VAL A 78 9.04 -8.79 0.10
N VAL A 79 8.21 -8.11 0.88
CA VAL A 79 6.97 -7.50 0.38
C VAL A 79 7.03 -5.98 0.54
N ILE A 80 6.77 -5.25 -0.54
CA ILE A 80 6.79 -3.78 -0.56
C ILE A 80 5.44 -3.31 -1.08
N GLY A 81 4.76 -2.45 -0.33
CA GLY A 81 3.43 -2.02 -0.75
C GLY A 81 3.10 -0.60 -0.34
N HIS A 82 2.27 0.04 -1.14
CA HIS A 82 1.85 1.43 -0.99
C HIS A 82 0.39 1.54 -0.56
N SER A 83 0.09 2.43 0.36
CA SER A 83 -1.29 2.73 0.78
C SER A 83 -2.02 1.49 1.31
N PHE A 84 -3.09 1.03 0.68
CA PHE A 84 -3.71 -0.28 0.98
C PHE A 84 -2.75 -1.45 0.76
N GLY A 85 -1.84 -1.37 -0.23
CA GLY A 85 -0.75 -2.32 -0.36
C GLY A 85 0.15 -2.36 0.87
N GLY A 86 0.39 -1.22 1.51
CA GLY A 86 1.12 -1.12 2.78
C GLY A 86 0.37 -1.75 3.97
N LEU A 87 -0.96 -1.72 3.98
CA LEU A 87 -1.76 -2.48 4.94
C LEU A 87 -1.62 -3.99 4.69
N LEU A 88 -1.65 -4.41 3.42
CA LEU A 88 -1.46 -5.81 3.03
C LEU A 88 -0.05 -6.31 3.39
N VAL A 89 0.99 -5.50 3.18
CA VAL A 89 2.36 -5.79 3.66
C VAL A 89 2.34 -6.09 5.16
N GLN A 90 1.75 -5.23 5.96
CA GLN A 90 1.66 -5.45 7.41
C GLN A 90 0.91 -6.75 7.76
N ASN A 91 -0.14 -7.10 7.01
CA ASN A 91 -0.88 -8.35 7.19
C ASN A 91 0.00 -9.58 6.90
N LEU A 92 0.72 -9.58 5.76
CA LEU A 92 1.57 -10.69 5.34
C LEU A 92 2.78 -10.86 6.26
N VAL A 93 3.39 -9.73 6.69
CA VAL A 93 4.46 -9.71 7.70
C VAL A 93 3.93 -10.27 9.03
N GLY A 94 2.77 -9.84 9.48
CA GLY A 94 2.13 -10.33 10.71
C GLY A 94 1.84 -11.83 10.68
N ARG A 95 1.54 -12.41 9.50
CA ARG A 95 1.40 -13.85 9.29
C ARG A 95 2.74 -14.61 9.34
N GLY A 96 3.89 -13.92 9.32
CA GLY A 96 5.22 -14.54 9.35
C GLY A 96 5.62 -15.25 8.05
N ILE A 97 4.98 -14.95 6.94
CA ILE A 97 5.22 -15.58 5.63
C ILE A 97 6.17 -14.79 4.72
N THR A 98 6.78 -13.73 5.20
CA THR A 98 7.69 -12.84 4.47
C THR A 98 9.05 -12.75 5.16
N ALA A 99 10.12 -12.49 4.40
CA ALA A 99 11.46 -12.23 4.92
C ALA A 99 11.57 -10.84 5.56
N ALA A 100 10.96 -9.84 4.92
CA ALA A 100 10.88 -8.45 5.39
C ALA A 100 9.66 -7.77 4.79
N GLY A 101 9.31 -6.57 5.29
CA GLY A 101 8.27 -5.73 4.73
C GLY A 101 8.64 -4.25 4.66
N VAL A 102 8.19 -3.56 3.60
CA VAL A 102 8.22 -2.10 3.48
C VAL A 102 6.80 -1.62 3.19
N ALA A 103 6.20 -0.93 4.15
CA ALA A 103 4.85 -0.39 4.03
C ALA A 103 4.91 1.13 3.82
N ILE A 104 4.69 1.56 2.58
CA ILE A 104 4.81 2.95 2.14
C ILE A 104 3.46 3.63 2.31
N ASP A 105 3.40 4.69 3.13
CA ASP A 105 2.17 5.44 3.49
C ASP A 105 0.98 4.51 3.80
N PRO A 106 1.14 3.53 4.73
CA PRO A 106 0.17 2.45 4.89
C PRO A 106 -1.16 2.94 5.48
N VAL A 107 -2.26 2.51 4.88
CA VAL A 107 -3.62 2.68 5.44
C VAL A 107 -3.68 2.09 6.86
N PRO A 108 -4.43 2.73 7.79
CA PRO A 108 -4.47 2.33 9.19
C PRO A 108 -4.99 0.91 9.38
N ILE A 109 -4.32 0.17 10.24
CA ILE A 109 -4.77 -1.13 10.75
C ILE A 109 -5.79 -0.94 11.89
N LYS A 110 -6.56 -1.99 12.21
CA LYS A 110 -7.45 -1.98 13.37
C LYS A 110 -6.66 -1.63 14.65
N GLY A 111 -7.21 -0.73 15.45
CA GLY A 111 -6.59 -0.20 16.68
C GLY A 111 -6.00 1.21 16.50
N VAL A 112 -5.81 1.67 15.28
CA VAL A 112 -5.45 3.06 14.99
C VAL A 112 -6.71 3.93 15.04
N LEU A 113 -6.68 4.97 15.88
CA LEU A 113 -7.82 5.87 16.11
C LEU A 113 -7.61 7.28 15.52
N ALA A 114 -6.46 7.53 14.89
CA ALA A 114 -6.19 8.81 14.26
C ALA A 114 -7.10 9.00 13.03
N LEU A 115 -7.88 10.07 13.01
CA LEU A 115 -8.83 10.41 11.96
C LEU A 115 -8.62 11.86 11.48
N PRO A 116 -7.50 12.17 10.79
CA PRO A 116 -7.25 13.49 10.24
C PRO A 116 -8.33 13.89 9.22
N VAL A 117 -8.68 15.18 9.19
CA VAL A 117 -9.75 15.70 8.31
C VAL A 117 -9.47 15.45 6.84
N SER A 118 -8.19 15.56 6.41
CA SER A 118 -7.80 15.28 5.03
C SER A 118 -8.07 13.82 4.64
N ALA A 119 -7.69 12.87 5.51
CA ALA A 119 -7.96 11.44 5.30
C ALA A 119 -9.48 11.14 5.22
N LEU A 120 -10.28 11.76 6.10
CA LEU A 120 -11.73 11.64 6.04
C LEU A 120 -12.31 12.18 4.73
N ARG A 121 -11.77 13.29 4.23
CA ARG A 121 -12.18 13.85 2.93
C ARG A 121 -11.91 12.88 1.78
N VAL A 122 -10.73 12.26 1.74
CA VAL A 122 -10.40 11.24 0.71
C VAL A 122 -11.31 10.02 0.86
N ALA A 123 -11.46 9.48 2.08
CA ALA A 123 -12.32 8.33 2.33
C ALA A 123 -13.79 8.58 1.96
N SER A 124 -14.28 9.83 2.13
CA SER A 124 -15.65 10.21 1.81
C SER A 124 -16.00 10.01 0.34
N ILE A 125 -15.03 9.97 -0.58
CA ILE A 125 -15.25 9.71 -2.01
C ILE A 125 -16.01 8.38 -2.20
N ALA A 126 -15.61 7.35 -1.46
CA ALA A 126 -16.30 6.07 -1.49
C ALA A 126 -17.43 5.99 -0.44
N LEU A 127 -17.18 6.44 0.80
CA LEU A 127 -18.07 6.18 1.94
C LEU A 127 -19.39 6.93 1.89
N ARG A 128 -19.49 8.06 1.17
CA ARG A 128 -20.74 8.84 1.04
C ARG A 128 -21.89 8.08 0.36
N ASN A 129 -21.58 7.01 -0.38
CA ASN A 129 -22.59 6.14 -0.99
C ASN A 129 -22.37 4.69 -0.53
N PRO A 130 -23.24 4.14 0.33
CA PRO A 130 -23.12 2.75 0.80
C PRO A 130 -23.09 1.70 -0.32
N GLY A 131 -23.70 1.98 -1.48
CA GLY A 131 -23.65 1.10 -2.65
C GLY A 131 -22.25 0.92 -3.23
N ASN A 132 -21.33 1.83 -2.93
CA ASN A 132 -19.93 1.71 -3.36
C ASN A 132 -19.21 0.52 -2.71
N ARG A 133 -19.72 -0.03 -1.62
CA ARG A 133 -19.17 -1.24 -0.99
C ARG A 133 -19.12 -2.44 -1.95
N SER A 134 -20.05 -2.53 -2.88
CA SER A 134 -20.13 -3.63 -3.86
C SER A 134 -19.68 -3.23 -5.27
N LYS A 135 -19.15 -2.01 -5.45
CA LYS A 135 -18.78 -1.45 -6.74
C LYS A 135 -17.31 -1.05 -6.77
N ALA A 136 -16.79 -0.83 -7.97
CA ALA A 136 -15.57 -0.08 -8.16
C ALA A 136 -15.85 1.44 -8.09
N VAL A 137 -14.87 2.17 -7.56
CA VAL A 137 -14.91 3.63 -7.39
C VAL A 137 -13.71 4.22 -8.11
N SER A 138 -13.95 5.22 -8.96
CA SER A 138 -12.90 5.99 -9.63
C SER A 138 -12.69 7.33 -8.93
N LEU A 139 -11.48 7.86 -8.98
CA LEU A 139 -11.20 9.25 -8.65
C LEU A 139 -11.37 10.14 -9.90
N THR A 140 -11.79 11.37 -9.72
CA THR A 140 -11.56 12.42 -10.71
C THR A 140 -10.12 12.92 -10.60
N ALA A 141 -9.61 13.58 -11.65
CA ALA A 141 -8.27 14.19 -11.62
C ALA A 141 -8.10 15.17 -10.43
N GLU A 142 -9.13 15.93 -10.09
CA GLU A 142 -9.13 16.84 -8.94
C GLU A 142 -9.04 16.08 -7.61
N GLN A 143 -9.78 14.97 -7.48
CA GLN A 143 -9.73 14.12 -6.29
C GLN A 143 -8.38 13.43 -6.15
N PHE A 144 -7.80 12.96 -7.26
CA PHE A 144 -6.46 12.40 -7.29
C PHE A 144 -5.41 13.46 -6.88
N ARG A 145 -5.50 14.67 -7.45
CA ARG A 145 -4.61 15.77 -7.06
C ARG A 145 -4.71 16.08 -5.58
N TYR A 146 -5.91 16.11 -5.01
CA TYR A 146 -6.08 16.35 -3.57
C TYR A 146 -5.48 15.24 -2.71
N GLY A 147 -5.73 13.97 -3.05
CA GLY A 147 -5.35 12.81 -2.23
C GLY A 147 -3.90 12.34 -2.46
N PHE A 148 -3.44 12.36 -3.70
CA PHE A 148 -2.14 11.83 -4.10
C PHE A 148 -1.14 12.94 -4.46
N GLY A 149 -1.55 13.87 -5.29
CA GLY A 149 -0.69 14.89 -5.91
C GLY A 149 -0.70 16.24 -5.19
N ASN A 150 -1.10 16.31 -3.93
CA ASN A 150 -1.23 17.59 -3.21
C ASN A 150 0.10 18.32 -2.99
N ALA A 151 1.22 17.60 -2.96
CA ALA A 151 2.57 18.15 -2.84
C ALA A 151 3.30 18.27 -4.21
N LEU A 152 2.61 18.04 -5.32
CA LEU A 152 3.16 18.08 -6.67
C LEU A 152 2.68 19.31 -7.44
N SER A 153 3.34 19.60 -8.56
CA SER A 153 2.80 20.55 -9.54
C SER A 153 1.47 20.02 -10.12
N ALA A 154 0.68 20.93 -10.71
CA ALA A 154 -0.58 20.53 -11.33
C ALA A 154 -0.34 19.61 -12.53
N GLU A 155 0.72 19.89 -13.28
CA GLU A 155 1.15 19.17 -14.48
C GLU A 155 1.57 17.75 -14.12
N GLU A 156 2.48 17.57 -13.15
CA GLU A 156 2.94 16.25 -12.69
C GLU A 156 1.78 15.42 -12.14
N SER A 157 0.90 16.02 -11.33
CA SER A 157 -0.27 15.33 -10.81
C SER A 157 -1.21 14.85 -11.93
N ALA A 158 -1.40 15.65 -12.98
CA ALA A 158 -2.22 15.28 -14.14
C ALA A 158 -1.58 14.13 -14.94
N GLU A 159 -0.28 14.18 -15.18
CA GLU A 159 0.47 13.12 -15.86
C GLU A 159 0.38 11.79 -15.10
N LEU A 160 0.57 11.79 -13.77
CA LEU A 160 0.47 10.60 -12.94
C LEU A 160 -0.95 10.02 -12.95
N TYR A 161 -1.98 10.89 -12.89
CA TYR A 161 -3.37 10.47 -13.00
C TYR A 161 -3.66 9.77 -14.33
N GLU A 162 -3.28 10.40 -15.44
CA GLU A 162 -3.50 9.82 -16.77
C GLU A 162 -2.72 8.52 -16.96
N LYS A 163 -1.55 8.42 -16.41
CA LYS A 163 -0.68 7.25 -16.59
C LYS A 163 -1.10 6.05 -15.75
N TRP A 164 -1.52 6.27 -14.49
CA TRP A 164 -1.64 5.20 -13.51
C TRP A 164 -3.01 5.03 -12.86
N ALA A 165 -3.89 6.06 -12.88
CA ALA A 165 -5.14 5.98 -12.13
C ALA A 165 -6.13 5.00 -12.75
N ILE A 166 -6.68 4.11 -11.92
CA ILE A 166 -7.67 3.10 -12.30
C ILE A 166 -8.85 3.10 -11.31
N PRO A 167 -10.02 2.56 -11.70
CA PRO A 167 -11.08 2.23 -10.76
C PRO A 167 -10.59 1.17 -9.76
N SER A 168 -11.05 1.25 -8.51
CA SER A 168 -10.67 0.30 -7.47
C SER A 168 -11.87 -0.14 -6.64
N PRO A 169 -11.86 -1.35 -6.02
CA PRO A 169 -12.97 -1.81 -5.21
C PRO A 169 -13.24 -0.86 -4.04
N GLY A 170 -14.49 -0.52 -3.82
CA GLY A 170 -14.87 0.34 -2.70
C GLY A 170 -14.84 -0.37 -1.35
N ARG A 171 -15.05 -1.69 -1.31
CA ARG A 171 -15.19 -2.48 -0.09
C ARG A 171 -14.03 -2.32 0.90
N PRO A 172 -12.74 -2.30 0.50
CA PRO A 172 -11.63 -2.10 1.43
C PRO A 172 -11.72 -0.80 2.23
N LEU A 173 -12.25 0.29 1.62
CA LEU A 173 -12.44 1.57 2.31
C LEU A 173 -13.48 1.47 3.43
N PHE A 174 -14.60 0.76 3.20
CA PHE A 174 -15.58 0.49 4.25
C PHE A 174 -15.00 -0.39 5.34
N GLU A 175 -14.24 -1.43 5.00
CA GLU A 175 -13.60 -2.33 5.95
C GLU A 175 -12.57 -1.61 6.84
N ALA A 176 -11.80 -0.68 6.27
CA ALA A 176 -10.85 0.15 7.02
C ALA A 176 -11.58 1.20 7.90
N ALA A 177 -12.58 1.90 7.36
CA ALA A 177 -13.31 2.93 8.08
C ALA A 177 -14.05 2.38 9.32
N PHE A 178 -14.60 1.18 9.21
CA PHE A 178 -15.34 0.54 10.30
C PHE A 178 -14.53 -0.50 11.08
N ALA A 179 -13.21 -0.56 10.86
CA ALA A 179 -12.31 -1.56 11.43
C ALA A 179 -12.41 -1.66 12.97
N ASN A 180 -12.48 -0.51 13.65
CA ASN A 180 -12.48 -0.45 15.12
C ASN A 180 -13.82 -0.87 15.73
N PHE A 181 -14.90 -0.87 14.95
CA PHE A 181 -16.24 -1.32 15.38
C PHE A 181 -16.50 -2.79 15.02
N ALA A 182 -15.69 -3.40 14.16
CA ALA A 182 -15.85 -4.80 13.73
C ALA A 182 -14.92 -5.72 14.52
N PRO A 183 -15.43 -6.65 15.37
CA PRO A 183 -14.59 -7.57 16.14
C PRO A 183 -13.61 -8.36 15.25
N ASN A 184 -14.10 -8.87 14.12
CA ASN A 184 -13.36 -9.67 13.15
C ASN A 184 -12.97 -8.85 11.91
N SER A 185 -12.50 -7.60 12.12
CA SER A 185 -12.07 -6.75 11.01
C SER A 185 -10.94 -7.42 10.21
N PRO A 186 -11.01 -7.42 8.85
CA PRO A 186 -9.93 -7.95 8.01
C PRO A 186 -8.65 -7.10 8.07
N THR A 187 -8.72 -5.89 8.65
CA THR A 187 -7.54 -5.04 8.90
C THR A 187 -6.90 -5.32 10.27
N LYS A 188 -7.40 -6.31 11.03
CA LYS A 188 -6.75 -6.78 12.26
C LYS A 188 -5.49 -7.56 11.91
N ILE A 189 -4.36 -7.13 12.43
CA ILE A 189 -3.04 -7.68 12.16
C ILE A 189 -2.42 -8.17 13.46
N ASP A 190 -1.68 -9.27 13.39
CA ASP A 190 -0.83 -9.70 14.51
C ASP A 190 0.44 -8.85 14.56
N THR A 191 0.35 -7.69 15.18
CA THR A 191 1.47 -6.77 15.38
C THR A 191 2.44 -7.25 16.46
N ALA A 192 2.05 -8.25 17.27
CA ALA A 192 2.85 -8.80 18.36
C ALA A 192 3.69 -10.02 17.95
N ASN A 193 3.54 -10.53 16.71
CA ASN A 193 4.32 -11.65 16.23
C ASN A 193 5.82 -11.37 16.40
N ALA A 194 6.46 -12.16 17.29
CA ALA A 194 7.86 -11.99 17.65
C ALA A 194 8.84 -12.55 16.60
N THR A 195 8.35 -13.41 15.70
CA THR A 195 9.17 -14.15 14.72
C THR A 195 9.02 -13.62 13.28
N ARG A 196 8.25 -12.52 13.11
CA ARG A 196 8.14 -11.87 11.82
C ARG A 196 9.44 -11.21 11.38
N GLY A 197 9.61 -11.03 10.08
CA GLY A 197 10.72 -10.24 9.54
C GLY A 197 10.67 -8.77 9.95
N PRO A 198 11.75 -8.01 9.71
CA PRO A 198 11.79 -6.57 9.95
C PRO A 198 10.76 -5.84 9.08
N LEU A 199 10.23 -4.73 9.58
CA LEU A 199 9.23 -3.91 8.93
C LEU A 199 9.66 -2.44 8.91
N LEU A 200 9.71 -1.84 7.73
CA LEU A 200 9.84 -0.40 7.55
C LEU A 200 8.44 0.18 7.26
N LEU A 201 8.06 1.19 8.03
CA LEU A 201 6.94 2.07 7.72
C LEU A 201 7.49 3.36 7.13
N THR A 202 6.86 3.90 6.10
CA THR A 202 7.20 5.25 5.61
C THR A 202 6.02 6.20 5.67
N SER A 203 6.29 7.49 5.63
CA SER A 203 5.28 8.54 5.69
C SER A 203 5.71 9.78 4.94
N GLY A 204 4.90 10.27 4.01
CA GLY A 204 5.04 11.62 3.46
C GLY A 204 4.53 12.66 4.44
N SER A 205 5.34 13.73 4.73
CA SER A 205 4.98 14.71 5.76
C SER A 205 3.75 15.56 5.40
N GLN A 206 3.43 15.67 4.11
CA GLN A 206 2.27 16.41 3.58
C GLN A 206 1.17 15.49 3.03
N ASP A 207 1.19 14.20 3.35
CA ASP A 207 0.20 13.24 2.85
C ASP A 207 -1.21 13.57 3.33
N HIS A 208 -2.14 13.77 2.39
CA HIS A 208 -3.56 14.01 2.67
C HIS A 208 -4.37 12.73 2.83
N THR A 209 -3.94 11.64 2.24
CA THR A 209 -4.65 10.34 2.29
C THR A 209 -4.32 9.57 3.55
N VAL A 210 -3.02 9.46 3.86
CA VAL A 210 -2.51 8.81 5.08
C VAL A 210 -1.56 9.77 5.83
N PRO A 211 -2.08 10.82 6.46
CA PRO A 211 -1.24 11.77 7.18
C PRO A 211 -0.32 11.12 8.22
N PRO A 212 0.84 11.73 8.52
CA PRO A 212 1.86 11.18 9.44
C PRO A 212 1.31 10.73 10.80
N ALA A 213 0.24 11.36 11.29
CA ALA A 213 -0.40 10.97 12.54
C ALA A 213 -0.93 9.53 12.52
N ILE A 214 -1.41 9.05 11.35
CA ILE A 214 -1.89 7.69 11.16
C ILE A 214 -0.70 6.71 11.22
N VAL A 215 0.38 6.99 10.48
CA VAL A 215 1.56 6.09 10.44
C VAL A 215 2.26 6.04 11.80
N LYS A 216 2.38 7.17 12.50
CA LYS A 216 2.90 7.23 13.87
C LYS A 216 2.03 6.44 14.86
N ALA A 217 0.70 6.48 14.70
CA ALA A 217 -0.22 5.68 15.51
C ALA A 217 -0.13 4.19 15.17
N THR A 218 0.09 3.86 13.89
CA THR A 218 0.35 2.49 13.42
C THR A 218 1.64 1.94 14.04
N LEU A 219 2.75 2.69 14.03
CA LEU A 219 4.01 2.31 14.66
C LEU A 219 3.82 1.90 16.14
N LYS A 220 3.00 2.65 16.88
CA LYS A 220 2.72 2.35 18.29
C LYS A 220 2.05 0.99 18.50
N GLN A 221 1.33 0.44 17.52
CA GLN A 221 0.73 -0.90 17.60
C GLN A 221 1.79 -2.01 17.65
N TYR A 222 3.01 -1.74 17.14
CA TYR A 222 4.13 -2.68 17.12
C TYR A 222 5.01 -2.63 18.38
N ALA A 223 4.76 -1.72 19.31
CA ALA A 223 5.60 -1.48 20.50
C ALA A 223 5.77 -2.71 21.41
N LYS A 224 4.87 -3.72 21.31
CA LYS A 224 4.93 -4.95 22.10
C LYS A 224 5.69 -6.09 21.41
N SER A 225 6.03 -5.95 20.14
CA SER A 225 6.81 -6.94 19.42
C SER A 225 8.31 -6.70 19.60
N PRO A 226 9.12 -7.73 19.89
CA PRO A 226 10.57 -7.62 19.87
C PRO A 226 11.15 -7.53 18.43
N ALA A 227 10.34 -7.86 17.42
CA ALA A 227 10.76 -7.77 16.03
C ALA A 227 10.87 -6.31 15.58
N ILE A 228 11.87 -6.04 14.76
CA ILE A 228 12.24 -4.69 14.31
C ILE A 228 11.05 -4.03 13.56
N THR A 229 10.75 -2.79 13.94
CA THR A 229 9.86 -1.90 13.19
C THR A 229 10.46 -0.51 13.19
N GLU A 230 10.72 0.03 12.03
CA GLU A 230 11.29 1.37 11.83
C GLU A 230 10.29 2.29 11.14
N LEU A 231 10.46 3.60 11.29
CA LEU A 231 9.70 4.63 10.61
C LEU A 231 10.65 5.62 9.93
N ARG A 232 10.42 5.88 8.65
CA ARG A 232 11.06 6.95 7.91
C ARG A 232 10.02 7.95 7.40
N THR A 233 10.23 9.24 7.66
CA THR A 233 9.40 10.31 7.12
C THR A 233 10.14 11.00 5.98
N PHE A 234 9.43 11.27 4.88
CA PHE A 234 9.90 12.05 3.74
C PHE A 234 9.28 13.45 3.83
N GLU A 235 10.14 14.45 4.02
CA GLU A 235 9.67 15.82 4.17
C GLU A 235 9.18 16.39 2.83
N ASP A 236 8.20 17.28 2.90
CA ASP A 236 7.58 17.95 1.75
C ASP A 236 6.98 17.03 0.68
N ARG A 237 6.69 15.77 1.05
CA ARG A 237 6.14 14.75 0.14
C ARG A 237 4.71 14.39 0.53
N GLY A 238 3.88 14.13 -0.50
CA GLY A 238 2.49 13.67 -0.38
C GLY A 238 2.33 12.16 -0.44
N HIS A 239 1.14 11.69 -0.86
CA HIS A 239 0.80 10.27 -0.95
C HIS A 239 1.37 9.54 -2.18
N SER A 240 2.01 10.26 -3.11
CA SER A 240 2.52 9.70 -4.36
C SER A 240 3.96 9.18 -4.29
N LEU A 241 4.48 8.86 -3.10
CA LEU A 241 5.88 8.49 -2.83
C LEU A 241 6.45 7.44 -3.78
N THR A 242 5.61 6.57 -4.34
CA THR A 242 6.08 5.47 -5.20
C THR A 242 6.13 5.82 -6.68
N ILE A 243 5.51 6.93 -7.10
CA ILE A 243 5.31 7.25 -8.52
C ILE A 243 5.70 8.68 -8.90
N ASP A 244 5.91 9.60 -7.93
CA ASP A 244 6.30 10.98 -8.19
C ASP A 244 7.79 11.12 -8.53
N HIS A 245 8.22 12.32 -8.90
CA HIS A 245 9.60 12.61 -9.31
C HIS A 245 10.68 12.19 -8.30
N GLY A 246 10.34 11.99 -7.02
CA GLY A 246 11.29 11.60 -5.97
C GLY A 246 11.18 10.12 -5.56
N TRP A 247 10.51 9.27 -6.33
CA TRP A 247 10.33 7.85 -5.99
C TRP A 247 11.64 7.10 -5.76
N GLN A 248 12.73 7.50 -6.45
CA GLN A 248 14.05 6.85 -6.31
C GLN A 248 14.61 6.96 -4.89
N GLU A 249 14.38 8.09 -4.21
CA GLU A 249 14.80 8.25 -2.81
C GLU A 249 14.09 7.24 -1.90
N VAL A 250 12.80 7.04 -2.09
CA VAL A 250 12.00 6.08 -1.32
C VAL A 250 12.44 4.65 -1.60
N ALA A 251 12.76 4.34 -2.86
CA ALA A 251 13.27 3.05 -3.27
C ALA A 251 14.66 2.78 -2.67
N GLN A 252 15.55 3.78 -2.68
CA GLN A 252 16.88 3.64 -2.09
C GLN A 252 16.81 3.42 -0.57
N VAL A 253 15.96 4.17 0.14
CA VAL A 253 15.71 3.95 1.58
C VAL A 253 15.21 2.53 1.84
N SER A 254 14.37 2.00 0.96
CA SER A 254 13.89 0.62 1.06
C SER A 254 15.01 -0.40 0.87
N LEU A 255 15.87 -0.23 -0.13
CA LEU A 255 17.05 -1.07 -0.36
C LEU A 255 18.06 -1.00 0.80
N ASP A 256 18.32 0.20 1.33
CA ASP A 256 19.23 0.41 2.47
C ASP A 256 18.71 -0.29 3.72
N PHE A 257 17.41 -0.22 3.98
CA PHE A 257 16.74 -0.95 5.07
C PHE A 257 16.92 -2.46 4.91
N LEU A 258 16.70 -3.03 3.74
CA LEU A 258 16.87 -4.44 3.48
C LEU A 258 18.33 -4.88 3.70
N LYS A 259 19.27 -4.12 3.17
CA LYS A 259 20.71 -4.36 3.33
C LYS A 259 21.15 -4.27 4.80
N GLN A 260 20.66 -3.28 5.55
CA GLN A 260 20.94 -3.12 6.99
C GLN A 260 20.53 -4.35 7.78
N HIS A 261 19.44 -5.03 7.37
CA HIS A 261 18.94 -6.23 8.02
C HIS A 261 19.37 -7.54 7.34
N SER A 262 20.41 -7.50 6.49
CA SER A 262 20.98 -8.67 5.81
C SER A 262 19.98 -9.45 4.94
N ILE A 263 19.06 -8.73 4.31
CA ILE A 263 18.11 -9.27 3.32
C ILE A 263 18.65 -8.91 1.92
N THR A 264 19.24 -9.88 1.23
CA THR A 264 19.90 -9.67 -0.08
C THR A 264 19.47 -10.71 -1.10
#